data_763005d336b4c17dc578f7e3cb568fb7
#
_entry.id   763005d336b4c17dc578f7e3cb568fb7
#
_cell.length_a   1.000
_cell.length_b   1.000
_cell.length_c   1.000
_cell.angle_alpha   90.00
_cell.angle_beta   90.00
_cell.angle_gamma   90.00
#
_symmetry.space_group_name_H-M   'P 1'
#
loop_
_entity.id
_entity.type
_entity.pdbx_description
1 polymer ?
#
loop_
_entity_poly.entity_id
_entity_poly.type
_entity_poly.pdbx_seq_one_letter_code
_entity_poly.pdbx_strand_id
1 'polypeptide(L)'
;MPFNRRSIYPIGHFDRRSLNMIIKPKIRGFICTTTHPVGCEANVQEQIALTKAKGKIANGPKKVLVVGSSSGYGLSSRIAAAFGSDAATIGVFFEKPGTEAKPGTAGWYNSAAFDKFAKAEGLYSKSINCDAFSHEAKQKVIELIKQDLGQVDMVVYSLASPVRKLPDSGELVRSALKPIGETYTATAVDTNKDCIIEATVE
;
A
#
# COMPACT_ATOMS: atom_id res chain seq x y z
N MET A 1 0.42 -27.66 18.82
CA MET A 1 1.04 -26.41 19.31
C MET A 1 0.02 -25.31 19.18
N PRO A 2 -0.26 -24.49 20.20
CA PRO A 2 -1.32 -23.49 20.13
C PRO A 2 -0.91 -22.33 19.22
N PHE A 3 -1.78 -22.01 18.29
CA PHE A 3 -1.66 -20.93 17.31
C PHE A 3 -1.57 -19.57 18.02
N ASN A 4 -0.44 -18.89 17.86
CA ASN A 4 -0.22 -17.58 18.47
C ASN A 4 -1.00 -16.49 17.71
N ARG A 5 -2.16 -16.10 18.25
CA ARG A 5 -3.09 -15.07 17.71
C ARG A 5 -2.53 -13.63 17.70
N ARG A 6 -1.22 -13.42 17.78
CA ARG A 6 -0.61 -12.09 17.98
C ARG A 6 -0.12 -11.38 16.71
N SER A 7 -0.59 -11.73 15.51
CA SER A 7 -0.19 -11.03 14.28
C SER A 7 -1.29 -10.18 13.63
N ILE A 8 -2.45 -10.03 14.27
CA ILE A 8 -3.41 -8.99 13.90
C ILE A 8 -3.13 -7.85 14.86
N TYR A 9 -2.25 -6.91 14.49
CA TYR A 9 -2.02 -5.72 15.31
C TYR A 9 -3.32 -4.93 15.41
N PRO A 10 -3.85 -4.70 16.62
CA PRO A 10 -4.91 -3.73 16.78
C PRO A 10 -4.33 -2.39 16.35
N ILE A 11 -4.96 -1.74 15.40
CA ILE A 11 -4.66 -0.37 15.00
C ILE A 11 -4.84 0.46 16.26
N GLY A 12 -3.72 0.93 16.84
CA GLY A 12 -3.68 1.65 18.11
C GLY A 12 -4.64 2.84 18.06
N HIS A 13 -5.32 3.08 19.18
CA HIS A 13 -6.13 4.27 19.39
C HIS A 13 -5.35 5.51 18.98
N PHE A 14 -5.88 6.24 17.99
CA PHE A 14 -5.38 7.54 17.58
C PHE A 14 -5.56 8.51 18.76
N ASP A 15 -4.46 8.87 19.45
CA ASP A 15 -4.51 9.83 20.55
C ASP A 15 -4.79 11.22 19.96
N ARG A 16 -5.97 11.77 20.27
CA ARG A 16 -6.36 13.13 19.87
C ARG A 16 -5.42 14.23 20.39
N ARG A 17 -4.49 13.91 21.30
CA ARG A 17 -3.49 14.86 21.80
C ARG A 17 -2.45 15.26 20.75
N SER A 18 -2.36 14.54 19.63
CA SER A 18 -1.47 14.88 18.50
C SER A 18 -1.99 16.00 17.59
N LEU A 19 -3.20 16.50 17.80
CA LEU A 19 -3.83 17.50 16.92
C LEU A 19 -3.11 18.86 16.87
N ASN A 20 -2.20 19.12 17.81
CA ASN A 20 -1.43 20.39 17.86
C ASN A 20 0.05 20.20 17.50
N MET A 21 0.47 19.02 17.04
CA MET A 21 1.85 18.80 16.65
C MET A 21 2.05 19.22 15.18
N ILE A 22 2.80 20.28 14.97
CA ILE A 22 3.24 20.68 13.62
C ILE A 22 4.39 19.77 13.20
N ILE A 23 4.11 18.84 12.29
CA ILE A 23 5.13 17.98 11.70
C ILE A 23 5.87 18.78 10.62
N LYS A 24 7.14 19.11 10.88
CA LYS A 24 7.97 19.79 9.88
C LYS A 24 8.42 18.78 8.82
N PRO A 25 8.27 19.08 7.51
CA PRO A 25 8.76 18.22 6.44
C PRO A 25 10.27 18.01 6.56
N LYS A 26 10.69 16.74 6.46
CA LYS A 26 12.11 16.38 6.36
C LYS A 26 12.35 15.79 4.98
N ILE A 27 12.97 16.59 4.13
CA ILE A 27 13.23 16.24 2.74
C ILE A 27 14.63 15.64 2.62
N ARG A 28 14.73 14.55 1.87
CA ARG A 28 16.00 13.91 1.49
C ARG A 28 15.97 13.67 -0.02
N GLY A 29 16.71 14.45 -0.78
CA GLY A 29 16.58 14.48 -2.24
C GLY A 29 15.15 14.92 -2.61
N PHE A 30 14.48 14.16 -3.43
CA PHE A 30 13.08 14.39 -3.84
C PHE A 30 12.05 13.63 -2.97
N ILE A 31 12.48 13.02 -1.86
CA ILE A 31 11.59 12.22 -0.99
C ILE A 31 11.35 13.00 0.31
N CYS A 32 10.09 13.18 0.68
CA CYS A 32 9.70 13.59 2.02
C CYS A 32 9.66 12.37 2.94
N THR A 33 10.51 12.38 3.98
CA THR A 33 10.66 11.24 4.91
C THR A 33 9.77 11.34 6.14
N THR A 34 9.01 12.43 6.28
CA THR A 34 8.02 12.61 7.35
C THR A 34 6.62 12.35 6.85
N THR A 35 5.78 11.86 7.74
CA THR A 35 4.39 11.54 7.45
C THR A 35 3.48 12.29 8.42
N HIS A 36 2.39 12.82 7.91
CA HIS A 36 1.35 13.46 8.71
C HIS A 36 0.16 12.50 8.85
N PRO A 37 -0.04 11.83 10.00
CA PRO A 37 -1.07 10.79 10.16
C PRO A 37 -2.49 11.28 9.84
N VAL A 38 -2.85 12.47 10.35
CA VAL A 38 -4.16 13.08 10.10
C VAL A 38 -4.33 13.44 8.62
N GLY A 39 -3.27 13.92 7.96
CA GLY A 39 -3.30 14.20 6.52
C GLY A 39 -3.50 12.93 5.69
N CYS A 40 -2.88 11.81 6.08
CA CYS A 40 -3.11 10.52 5.44
C CYS A 40 -4.56 10.06 5.59
N GLU A 41 -5.14 10.19 6.80
CA GLU A 41 -6.55 9.86 7.05
C GLU A 41 -7.49 10.74 6.21
N ALA A 42 -7.26 12.05 6.19
CA ALA A 42 -8.07 12.99 5.39
C ALA A 42 -7.99 12.67 3.89
N ASN A 43 -6.80 12.36 3.37
CA ASN A 43 -6.62 11.98 1.97
C ASN A 43 -7.40 10.70 1.61
N VAL A 44 -7.37 9.67 2.47
CA VAL A 44 -8.13 8.44 2.26
C VAL A 44 -9.64 8.73 2.30
N GLN A 45 -10.08 9.57 3.24
CA GLN A 45 -11.49 9.98 3.33
C GLN A 45 -11.96 10.71 2.08
N GLU A 46 -11.15 11.60 1.53
CA GLU A 46 -11.44 12.32 0.30
C GLU A 46 -11.56 11.38 -0.91
N GLN A 47 -10.65 10.42 -1.05
CA GLN A 47 -10.72 9.40 -2.11
C GLN A 47 -11.98 8.53 -1.99
N ILE A 48 -12.38 8.17 -0.78
CA ILE A 48 -13.63 7.44 -0.52
C ILE A 48 -14.84 8.31 -0.92
N ALA A 49 -14.87 9.57 -0.52
CA ALA A 49 -15.95 10.50 -0.88
C ALA A 49 -16.07 10.67 -2.40
N LEU A 50 -14.93 10.81 -3.09
CA LEU A 50 -14.88 10.89 -4.55
C LEU A 50 -15.42 9.61 -5.21
N THR A 51 -15.06 8.45 -4.69
CA THR A 51 -15.55 7.15 -5.20
C THR A 51 -17.07 7.05 -5.04
N LYS A 52 -17.58 7.40 -3.88
CA LYS A 52 -19.04 7.40 -3.61
C LYS A 52 -19.80 8.39 -4.47
N ALA A 53 -19.25 9.59 -4.69
CA ALA A 53 -19.86 10.61 -5.53
C ALA A 53 -20.01 10.17 -7.00
N LYS A 54 -19.14 9.27 -7.48
CA LYS A 54 -19.27 8.67 -8.82
C LYS A 54 -20.35 7.59 -8.92
N GLY A 55 -20.94 7.19 -7.80
CA GLY A 55 -21.95 6.13 -7.73
C GLY A 55 -21.38 4.72 -7.75
N LYS A 56 -22.29 3.74 -7.72
CA LYS A 56 -21.88 2.32 -7.69
C LYS A 56 -21.40 1.84 -9.06
N ILE A 57 -20.37 0.99 -9.03
CA ILE A 57 -19.82 0.34 -10.23
C ILE A 57 -20.74 -0.84 -10.58
N ALA A 58 -21.41 -0.72 -11.72
CA ALA A 58 -22.26 -1.79 -12.22
C ALA A 58 -21.43 -3.04 -12.55
N ASN A 59 -21.89 -4.20 -12.08
CA ASN A 59 -21.19 -5.49 -12.25
C ASN A 59 -19.74 -5.49 -11.76
N GLY A 60 -19.41 -4.63 -10.78
CA GLY A 60 -18.09 -4.59 -10.18
C GLY A 60 -17.75 -5.85 -9.38
N PRO A 61 -16.46 -6.05 -9.05
CA PRO A 61 -15.99 -7.22 -8.33
C PRO A 61 -16.62 -7.28 -6.95
N LYS A 62 -16.69 -8.51 -6.37
CA LYS A 62 -17.27 -8.75 -5.05
C LYS A 62 -16.24 -9.19 -4.01
N LYS A 63 -15.14 -9.82 -4.44
CA LYS A 63 -14.10 -10.34 -3.56
C LYS A 63 -12.74 -10.05 -4.16
N VAL A 64 -12.01 -9.08 -3.61
CA VAL A 64 -10.80 -8.52 -4.23
C VAL A 64 -9.58 -8.71 -3.35
N LEU A 65 -8.52 -9.25 -3.93
CA LEU A 65 -7.18 -9.21 -3.38
C LEU A 65 -6.41 -8.04 -4.00
N VAL A 66 -5.83 -7.17 -3.17
CA VAL A 66 -4.96 -6.08 -3.63
C VAL A 66 -3.58 -6.25 -3.03
N VAL A 67 -2.60 -6.56 -3.86
CA VAL A 67 -1.18 -6.66 -3.49
C VAL A 67 -0.50 -5.34 -3.80
N GLY A 68 0.06 -4.69 -2.77
CA GLY A 68 0.56 -3.30 -2.86
C GLY A 68 -0.53 -2.26 -2.51
N SER A 69 -1.32 -2.53 -1.46
CA SER A 69 -2.59 -1.83 -1.16
C SER A 69 -2.45 -0.57 -0.31
N SER A 70 -1.24 -0.15 0.08
CA SER A 70 -1.04 0.92 1.06
C SER A 70 -1.03 2.33 0.48
N SER A 71 -0.78 2.48 -0.82
CA SER A 71 -0.66 3.78 -1.48
C SER A 71 -0.90 3.68 -2.98
N GLY A 72 -0.92 4.83 -3.67
CA GLY A 72 -0.98 4.92 -5.12
C GLY A 72 -2.15 4.14 -5.74
N TYR A 73 -1.87 3.48 -6.85
CA TYR A 73 -2.89 2.74 -7.60
C TYR A 73 -3.51 1.58 -6.82
N GLY A 74 -2.72 0.88 -5.98
CA GLY A 74 -3.22 -0.22 -5.17
C GLY A 74 -4.25 0.25 -4.14
N LEU A 75 -3.95 1.32 -3.40
CA LEU A 75 -4.89 1.91 -2.45
C LEU A 75 -6.16 2.41 -3.15
N SER A 76 -6.01 3.15 -4.25
CA SER A 76 -7.15 3.67 -5.02
C SER A 76 -8.02 2.55 -5.58
N SER A 77 -7.42 1.47 -6.07
CA SER A 77 -8.16 0.29 -6.53
C SER A 77 -8.92 -0.38 -5.39
N ARG A 78 -8.29 -0.48 -4.20
CA ARG A 78 -8.95 -1.05 -3.02
C ARG A 78 -10.13 -0.20 -2.56
N ILE A 79 -9.98 1.13 -2.57
CA ILE A 79 -11.06 2.07 -2.26
C ILE A 79 -12.20 1.93 -3.26
N ALA A 80 -11.89 1.92 -4.57
CA ALA A 80 -12.90 1.77 -5.61
C ALA A 80 -13.66 0.44 -5.50
N ALA A 81 -12.98 -0.67 -5.24
CA ALA A 81 -13.60 -1.96 -5.03
C ALA A 81 -14.51 -1.98 -3.79
N ALA A 82 -14.00 -1.53 -2.63
CA ALA A 82 -14.74 -1.56 -1.39
C ALA A 82 -15.95 -0.61 -1.40
N PHE A 83 -15.75 0.67 -1.73
CA PHE A 83 -16.78 1.69 -1.61
C PHE A 83 -17.59 1.91 -2.89
N GLY A 84 -17.04 1.52 -4.06
CA GLY A 84 -17.73 1.58 -5.34
C GLY A 84 -18.53 0.32 -5.69
N SER A 85 -18.08 -0.86 -5.22
CA SER A 85 -18.71 -2.15 -5.56
C SER A 85 -19.22 -2.94 -4.35
N ASP A 86 -19.05 -2.43 -3.12
CA ASP A 86 -19.31 -3.14 -1.87
C ASP A 86 -18.53 -4.47 -1.77
N ALA A 87 -17.34 -4.48 -2.34
CA ALA A 87 -16.49 -5.67 -2.39
C ALA A 87 -15.85 -5.96 -1.04
N ALA A 88 -15.78 -7.24 -0.68
CA ALA A 88 -14.90 -7.73 0.37
C ALA A 88 -13.45 -7.62 -0.12
N THR A 89 -12.58 -6.96 0.67
CA THR A 89 -11.20 -6.72 0.23
C THR A 89 -10.17 -7.29 1.20
N ILE A 90 -9.13 -7.92 0.66
CA ILE A 90 -7.91 -8.27 1.36
C ILE A 90 -6.78 -7.43 0.76
N GLY A 91 -6.09 -6.65 1.60
CA GLY A 91 -4.96 -5.83 1.20
C GLY A 91 -3.64 -6.39 1.72
N VAL A 92 -2.63 -6.45 0.88
CA VAL A 92 -1.25 -6.82 1.26
C VAL A 92 -0.35 -5.62 1.04
N PHE A 93 0.48 -5.30 2.02
CA PHE A 93 1.44 -4.20 1.95
C PHE A 93 2.65 -4.47 2.85
N PHE A 94 3.69 -3.66 2.71
CA PHE A 94 4.90 -3.77 3.53
C PHE A 94 5.31 -2.39 4.04
N GLU A 95 4.78 -2.02 5.21
CA GLU A 95 4.90 -0.69 5.79
C GLU A 95 5.47 -0.73 7.20
N LYS A 96 6.11 0.36 7.61
CA LYS A 96 6.67 0.49 8.95
C LYS A 96 5.69 1.23 9.86
N PRO A 97 5.32 0.64 11.00
CA PRO A 97 4.50 1.32 12.00
C PRO A 97 5.25 2.52 12.62
N GLY A 98 4.49 3.44 13.18
CA GLY A 98 5.04 4.51 14.00
C GLY A 98 5.65 3.99 15.30
N THR A 99 6.57 4.77 15.85
CA THR A 99 7.15 4.58 17.18
C THR A 99 6.97 5.87 17.99
N GLU A 100 7.28 5.86 19.28
CA GLU A 100 7.26 7.08 20.10
C GLU A 100 8.21 8.17 19.56
N ALA A 101 9.30 7.77 18.93
CA ALA A 101 10.33 8.69 18.43
C ALA A 101 10.07 9.23 17.01
N LYS A 102 9.23 8.56 16.20
CA LYS A 102 8.99 8.95 14.80
C LYS A 102 7.68 8.39 14.25
N PRO A 103 7.04 9.11 13.32
CA PRO A 103 5.86 8.59 12.65
C PRO A 103 6.19 7.35 11.81
N GLY A 104 5.17 6.53 11.55
CA GLY A 104 5.22 5.45 10.59
C GLY A 104 5.26 5.95 9.15
N THR A 105 5.31 5.02 8.21
CA THR A 105 5.21 5.34 6.78
C THR A 105 3.80 5.80 6.41
N ALA A 106 3.66 6.56 5.33
CA ALA A 106 2.35 7.03 4.87
C ALA A 106 1.38 5.88 4.59
N GLY A 107 1.88 4.81 3.95
CA GLY A 107 1.06 3.63 3.67
C GLY A 107 0.55 2.91 4.91
N TRP A 108 1.26 2.96 6.03
CA TRP A 108 0.78 2.45 7.32
C TRP A 108 -0.50 3.18 7.76
N TYR A 109 -0.46 4.52 7.74
CA TYR A 109 -1.61 5.35 8.14
C TYR A 109 -2.76 5.29 7.14
N ASN A 110 -2.46 5.24 5.85
CA ASN A 110 -3.47 5.07 4.80
C ASN A 110 -4.23 3.75 4.98
N SER A 111 -3.51 2.65 5.25
CA SER A 111 -4.13 1.34 5.46
C SER A 111 -4.98 1.32 6.71
N ALA A 112 -4.50 1.95 7.79
CA ALA A 112 -5.26 2.12 9.02
C ALA A 112 -6.55 2.93 8.81
N ALA A 113 -6.47 4.03 8.08
CA ALA A 113 -7.63 4.85 7.75
C ALA A 113 -8.63 4.10 6.87
N PHE A 114 -8.14 3.39 5.86
CA PHE A 114 -8.99 2.55 5.00
C PHE A 114 -9.77 1.52 5.83
N ASP A 115 -9.08 0.74 6.67
CA ASP A 115 -9.71 -0.29 7.50
C ASP A 115 -10.72 0.32 8.50
N LYS A 116 -10.41 1.51 9.06
CA LYS A 116 -11.33 2.26 9.92
C LYS A 116 -12.63 2.63 9.19
N PHE A 117 -12.54 3.21 7.99
CA PHE A 117 -13.70 3.64 7.23
C PHE A 117 -14.50 2.45 6.67
N ALA A 118 -13.82 1.41 6.18
CA ALA A 118 -14.46 0.18 5.73
C ALA A 118 -15.27 -0.48 6.85
N LYS A 119 -14.67 -0.58 8.05
CA LYS A 119 -15.36 -1.13 9.24
C LYS A 119 -16.58 -0.28 9.65
N ALA A 120 -16.46 1.04 9.58
CA ALA A 120 -17.56 1.94 9.93
C ALA A 120 -18.80 1.76 9.02
N GLU A 121 -18.58 1.29 7.78
CA GLU A 121 -19.64 1.02 6.80
C GLU A 121 -20.01 -0.47 6.72
N GLY A 122 -19.51 -1.30 7.62
CA GLY A 122 -19.82 -2.74 7.64
C GLY A 122 -19.19 -3.53 6.49
N LEU A 123 -18.24 -2.94 5.77
CA LEU A 123 -17.53 -3.62 4.69
C LEU A 123 -16.46 -4.58 5.23
N TYR A 124 -16.37 -5.76 4.62
CA TYR A 124 -15.29 -6.69 4.96
C TYR A 124 -13.95 -6.12 4.46
N SER A 125 -13.01 -5.98 5.38
CA SER A 125 -11.66 -5.51 5.11
C SER A 125 -10.66 -6.23 6.01
N LYS A 126 -9.66 -6.84 5.41
CA LYS A 126 -8.51 -7.43 6.10
C LYS A 126 -7.23 -6.90 5.48
N SER A 127 -6.23 -6.67 6.33
CA SER A 127 -4.93 -6.12 5.92
C SER A 127 -3.80 -6.99 6.47
N ILE A 128 -2.85 -7.34 5.60
CA ILE A 128 -1.67 -8.13 5.92
C ILE A 128 -0.43 -7.29 5.65
N ASN A 129 0.31 -6.96 6.71
CA ASN A 129 1.58 -6.24 6.59
C ASN A 129 2.74 -7.23 6.56
N CYS A 130 3.26 -7.50 5.36
CA CYS A 130 4.35 -8.44 5.15
C CYS A 130 5.00 -8.23 3.78
N ASP A 131 6.19 -8.80 3.58
CA ASP A 131 6.83 -8.87 2.27
C ASP A 131 6.02 -9.79 1.34
N ALA A 132 5.35 -9.19 0.34
CA ALA A 132 4.50 -9.91 -0.61
C ALA A 132 5.26 -10.93 -1.48
N PHE A 133 6.58 -10.82 -1.59
CA PHE A 133 7.40 -11.78 -2.33
C PHE A 133 7.69 -13.05 -1.54
N SER A 134 7.55 -13.04 -0.21
CA SER A 134 7.83 -14.18 0.66
C SER A 134 6.79 -15.30 0.52
N HIS A 135 7.22 -16.55 0.72
CA HIS A 135 6.31 -17.70 0.77
C HIS A 135 5.34 -17.60 1.94
N GLU A 136 5.81 -17.10 3.09
CA GLU A 136 4.97 -16.90 4.27
C GLU A 136 3.79 -15.95 3.99
N ALA A 137 4.06 -14.83 3.31
CA ALA A 137 3.01 -13.89 2.92
C ALA A 137 1.98 -14.52 2.00
N LYS A 138 2.45 -15.22 0.97
CA LYS A 138 1.57 -15.92 0.01
C LYS A 138 0.70 -16.95 0.69
N GLN A 139 1.28 -17.75 1.58
CA GLN A 139 0.54 -18.77 2.33
C GLN A 139 -0.54 -18.17 3.23
N LYS A 140 -0.19 -17.10 3.98
CA LYS A 140 -1.16 -16.37 4.82
C LYS A 140 -2.33 -15.81 4.01
N VAL A 141 -2.04 -15.24 2.84
CA VAL A 141 -3.08 -14.70 1.94
C VAL A 141 -4.00 -15.80 1.45
N ILE A 142 -3.43 -16.93 1.00
CA ILE A 142 -4.21 -18.09 0.50
C ILE A 142 -5.10 -18.65 1.60
N GLU A 143 -4.58 -18.82 2.81
CA GLU A 143 -5.35 -19.32 3.96
C GLU A 143 -6.49 -18.38 4.31
N LEU A 144 -6.21 -17.05 4.36
CA LEU A 144 -7.22 -16.06 4.66
C LEU A 144 -8.33 -16.00 3.60
N ILE A 145 -7.97 -16.09 2.31
CA ILE A 145 -8.94 -16.16 1.22
C ILE A 145 -9.83 -17.39 1.36
N LYS A 146 -9.23 -18.57 1.57
CA LYS A 146 -9.98 -19.83 1.73
C LYS A 146 -10.93 -19.78 2.94
N GLN A 147 -10.44 -19.23 4.05
CA GLN A 147 -11.21 -19.17 5.29
C GLN A 147 -12.39 -18.21 5.21
N ASP A 148 -12.16 -16.99 4.70
CA ASP A 148 -13.13 -15.91 4.84
C ASP A 148 -13.95 -15.66 3.56
N LEU A 149 -13.37 -15.91 2.38
CA LEU A 149 -13.97 -15.56 1.09
C LEU A 149 -14.25 -16.76 0.18
N GLY A 150 -13.60 -17.90 0.45
CA GLY A 150 -13.60 -19.05 -0.45
C GLY A 150 -12.68 -18.86 -1.64
N GLN A 151 -12.97 -17.87 -2.47
CA GLN A 151 -12.14 -17.45 -3.60
C GLN A 151 -12.29 -15.95 -3.83
N VAL A 152 -11.38 -15.36 -4.59
CA VAL A 152 -11.46 -13.97 -5.08
C VAL A 152 -11.88 -13.96 -6.55
N ASP A 153 -12.58 -12.94 -6.97
CA ASP A 153 -13.00 -12.72 -8.35
C ASP A 153 -12.13 -11.67 -9.06
N MET A 154 -11.30 -10.92 -8.30
CA MET A 154 -10.35 -9.99 -8.85
C MET A 154 -9.05 -9.96 -8.03
N VAL A 155 -7.92 -9.90 -8.73
CA VAL A 155 -6.60 -9.64 -8.13
C VAL A 155 -6.02 -8.38 -8.77
N VAL A 156 -5.67 -7.42 -7.92
CA VAL A 156 -4.90 -6.22 -8.30
C VAL A 156 -3.48 -6.40 -7.80
N TYR A 157 -2.52 -6.41 -8.72
CA TYR A 157 -1.09 -6.48 -8.40
C TYR A 157 -0.44 -5.13 -8.71
N SER A 158 -0.18 -4.35 -7.66
CA SER A 158 0.34 -2.98 -7.75
C SER A 158 1.57 -2.83 -6.87
N LEU A 159 2.62 -3.54 -7.23
CA LEU A 159 3.91 -3.46 -6.57
C LEU A 159 4.95 -2.78 -7.47
N ALA A 160 5.73 -1.90 -6.86
CA ALA A 160 6.95 -1.38 -7.45
C ALA A 160 8.07 -1.56 -6.42
N SER A 161 9.04 -2.40 -6.73
CA SER A 161 10.20 -2.62 -5.86
C SER A 161 11.47 -2.68 -6.70
N PRO A 162 12.42 -1.75 -6.48
CA PRO A 162 13.71 -1.79 -7.18
C PRO A 162 14.60 -2.92 -6.71
N VAL A 163 14.25 -3.55 -5.59
CA VAL A 163 15.01 -4.64 -4.97
C VAL A 163 14.05 -5.64 -4.35
N ARG A 164 14.29 -6.92 -4.56
CA ARG A 164 13.56 -7.98 -3.85
C ARG A 164 14.51 -9.08 -3.38
N LYS A 165 14.17 -9.72 -2.29
CA LYS A 165 14.82 -10.94 -1.84
C LYS A 165 14.09 -12.13 -2.45
N LEU A 166 14.82 -13.00 -3.15
CA LEU A 166 14.25 -14.26 -3.67
C LEU A 166 13.93 -15.19 -2.49
N PRO A 167 12.70 -15.69 -2.37
CA PRO A 167 12.29 -16.43 -1.18
C PRO A 167 13.00 -17.79 -1.04
N ASP A 168 13.40 -18.41 -2.14
CA ASP A 168 14.03 -19.73 -2.13
C ASP A 168 15.54 -19.65 -1.85
N SER A 169 16.26 -18.78 -2.55
CA SER A 169 17.73 -18.65 -2.43
C SER A 169 18.17 -17.66 -1.36
N GLY A 170 17.29 -16.72 -0.96
CA GLY A 170 17.65 -15.60 -0.11
C GLY A 170 18.46 -14.52 -0.81
N GLU A 171 18.73 -14.65 -2.10
CA GLU A 171 19.47 -13.70 -2.90
C GLU A 171 18.73 -12.39 -3.06
N LEU A 172 19.47 -11.28 -2.97
CA LEU A 172 18.94 -9.94 -3.18
C LEU A 172 19.13 -9.55 -4.65
N VAL A 173 18.04 -9.51 -5.41
CA VAL A 173 18.06 -9.10 -6.82
C VAL A 173 17.52 -7.69 -7.00
N ARG A 174 18.09 -6.97 -7.95
CA ARG A 174 17.66 -5.61 -8.34
C ARG A 174 16.88 -5.66 -9.64
N SER A 175 15.89 -4.79 -9.76
CA SER A 175 15.25 -4.57 -11.06
C SER A 175 16.25 -3.95 -12.02
N ALA A 176 16.19 -4.37 -13.28
CA ALA A 176 16.92 -3.77 -14.37
C ALA A 176 15.92 -3.09 -15.31
N LEU A 177 16.20 -1.83 -15.68
CA LEU A 177 15.52 -1.16 -16.75
C LEU A 177 16.32 -1.45 -18.03
N LYS A 178 15.70 -2.12 -18.98
CA LYS A 178 16.34 -2.47 -20.25
C LYS A 178 15.48 -2.01 -21.42
N PRO A 179 16.07 -1.38 -22.46
CA PRO A 179 15.36 -1.10 -23.69
C PRO A 179 15.10 -2.40 -24.46
N ILE A 180 14.14 -2.37 -25.37
CA ILE A 180 13.87 -3.47 -26.29
C ILE A 180 14.66 -3.21 -27.57
N GLY A 181 15.57 -4.14 -27.90
CA GLY A 181 16.37 -4.08 -29.12
C GLY A 181 17.77 -3.51 -28.91
N GLU A 182 17.92 -2.20 -28.86
CA GLU A 182 19.21 -1.52 -28.79
C GLU A 182 19.30 -0.54 -27.63
N THR A 183 20.51 -0.08 -27.31
CA THR A 183 20.78 0.94 -26.31
C THR A 183 19.96 2.20 -26.57
N TYR A 184 19.29 2.70 -25.55
CA TYR A 184 18.48 3.92 -25.63
C TYR A 184 19.15 5.06 -24.87
N THR A 185 19.33 6.20 -25.56
CA THR A 185 19.88 7.42 -24.99
C THR A 185 18.88 8.57 -25.13
N ALA A 186 18.64 9.28 -24.06
CA ALA A 186 17.76 10.44 -24.04
C ALA A 186 18.22 11.51 -23.05
N THR A 187 17.73 12.73 -23.26
CA THR A 187 17.92 13.83 -22.35
C THR A 187 17.14 13.62 -21.05
N ALA A 188 17.78 13.82 -19.92
CA ALA A 188 17.19 13.77 -18.59
C ALA A 188 17.60 14.98 -17.76
N VAL A 189 16.92 15.21 -16.63
CA VAL A 189 17.25 16.28 -15.67
C VAL A 189 17.86 15.67 -14.41
N ASP A 190 19.07 16.09 -14.07
CA ASP A 190 19.65 15.83 -12.74
C ASP A 190 19.13 16.89 -11.76
N THR A 191 18.14 16.50 -10.95
CA THR A 191 17.49 17.38 -9.97
C THR A 191 18.39 17.76 -8.79
N ASN A 192 19.52 17.07 -8.58
CA ASN A 192 20.46 17.42 -7.54
C ASN A 192 21.46 18.51 -7.99
N LYS A 193 21.78 18.49 -9.28
CA LYS A 193 22.72 19.43 -9.89
C LYS A 193 22.02 20.55 -10.65
N ASP A 194 20.69 20.48 -10.78
CA ASP A 194 19.87 21.41 -11.54
C ASP A 194 20.40 21.63 -12.98
N CYS A 195 20.71 20.51 -13.64
CA CYS A 195 21.25 20.53 -15.00
C CYS A 195 20.65 19.43 -15.88
N ILE A 196 20.72 19.67 -17.18
CA ILE A 196 20.36 18.67 -18.18
C ILE A 196 21.56 17.73 -18.36
N ILE A 197 21.26 16.42 -18.37
CA ILE A 197 22.23 15.35 -18.61
C ILE A 197 21.75 14.48 -19.76
N GLU A 198 22.67 13.71 -20.32
CA GLU A 198 22.36 12.61 -21.20
C GLU A 198 22.32 11.32 -20.38
N ALA A 199 21.22 10.59 -20.45
CA ALA A 199 21.02 9.32 -19.76
C ALA A 199 20.90 8.19 -20.77
N THR A 200 21.72 7.16 -20.57
CA THR A 200 21.77 5.97 -21.41
C THR A 200 21.34 4.75 -20.63
N VAL A 201 20.52 3.89 -21.25
CA VAL A 201 20.08 2.59 -20.75
C VAL A 201 20.53 1.52 -21.74
N GLU A 202 21.30 0.52 -21.24
CA GLU A 202 21.86 -0.60 -22.00
C GLU A 202 21.10 -1.90 -21.79
#